data_ba021fa3bbc0be2201f20fcd3bcb91c4
#
_entry.id   ba021fa3bbc0be2201f20fcd3bcb91c4
#
_cell.length_a   1.000
_cell.length_b   1.000
_cell.length_c   1.000
_cell.angle_alpha   90.00
_cell.angle_beta   90.00
_cell.angle_gamma   90.00
#
_symmetry.space_group_name_H-M   'P 1'
#
loop_
_entity.id
_entity.type
_entity.pdbx_description
1 polymer ?
#
loop_
_entity_poly.entity_id
_entity_poly.type
_entity_poly.pdbx_seq_one_letter_code
_entity_poly.pdbx_strand_id
1 'polypeptide(L)'
;MKRFSSEMILSKAWILSLKTPHRVLPIITHAVELYKLWHSYRNDLPLTVRRSLGDKIDVVFVQILEYLFVASYQNREEKLPTIILVIRKTDLLKFFLQILWELRSLDNKRYIAISEKAGEIGRMVGGWKKDLETKNPPARTRG
;
A
#
# COMPACT_ATOMS: atom_id res chain seq x y z
N MET A 1 -23.13 7.26 -17.24
CA MET A 1 -22.23 6.23 -17.76
C MET A 1 -20.95 6.78 -18.34
N LYS A 2 -21.05 7.78 -19.20
CA LYS A 2 -19.86 8.44 -19.75
C LYS A 2 -18.97 9.05 -18.67
N ARG A 3 -19.58 9.57 -17.62
CA ARG A 3 -18.88 10.16 -16.48
C ARG A 3 -17.93 9.18 -15.81
N PHE A 4 -18.41 7.95 -15.57
CA PHE A 4 -17.62 6.90 -14.95
C PHE A 4 -16.41 6.53 -15.82
N SER A 5 -16.64 6.35 -17.11
CA SER A 5 -15.57 6.04 -18.06
C SER A 5 -14.54 7.16 -18.14
N SER A 6 -14.99 8.42 -18.11
CA SER A 6 -14.10 9.56 -18.12
C SER A 6 -13.22 9.62 -16.88
N GLU A 7 -13.79 9.34 -15.73
CA GLU A 7 -13.02 9.30 -14.48
C GLU A 7 -11.95 8.21 -14.50
N MET A 8 -12.27 7.05 -15.04
CA MET A 8 -11.29 5.96 -15.18
C MET A 8 -10.17 6.32 -16.14
N ILE A 9 -10.50 6.95 -17.26
CA ILE A 9 -9.52 7.38 -18.27
C ILE A 9 -8.62 8.47 -17.69
N LEU A 10 -9.20 9.45 -17.00
CA LEU A 10 -8.46 10.53 -16.37
C LEU A 10 -7.52 10.00 -15.29
N SER A 11 -7.98 9.03 -14.51
CA SER A 11 -7.18 8.40 -13.48
C SER A 11 -5.95 7.72 -14.07
N LYS A 12 -6.12 6.96 -15.16
CA LYS A 12 -5.02 6.30 -15.86
C LYS A 12 -4.08 7.31 -16.51
N ALA A 13 -4.64 8.32 -17.16
CA ALA A 13 -3.84 9.37 -17.79
C ALA A 13 -3.01 10.11 -16.75
N TRP A 14 -3.59 10.40 -15.60
CA TRP A 14 -2.91 11.08 -14.51
C TRP A 14 -1.73 10.24 -13.99
N ILE A 15 -1.95 8.95 -13.74
CA ILE A 15 -0.90 8.05 -13.30
C ILE A 15 0.23 8.00 -14.35
N LEU A 16 -0.12 7.90 -15.62
CA LEU A 16 0.86 7.87 -16.71
C LEU A 16 1.65 9.17 -16.83
N SER A 17 1.00 10.31 -16.52
CA SER A 17 1.65 11.62 -16.59
C SER A 17 2.70 11.83 -15.50
N LEU A 18 2.71 11.02 -14.46
CA LEU A 18 3.64 11.12 -13.36
C LEU A 18 5.07 10.68 -13.71
N LYS A 19 5.31 10.20 -14.91
CA LYS A 19 6.61 9.65 -15.31
C LYS A 19 7.14 8.64 -14.31
N THR A 20 6.23 7.84 -13.76
CA THR A 20 6.58 6.86 -12.75
C THR A 20 7.38 5.72 -13.35
N PRO A 21 8.38 5.19 -12.63
CA PRO A 21 9.09 4.01 -13.07
C PRO A 21 8.11 2.87 -13.34
N HIS A 22 8.44 2.05 -14.31
CA HIS A 22 7.62 0.91 -14.74
C HIS A 22 7.09 0.06 -13.58
N ARG A 23 7.83 -0.02 -12.48
CA ARG A 23 7.49 -0.82 -11.31
C ARG A 23 6.47 -0.20 -10.37
N VAL A 24 6.37 1.13 -10.35
CA VAL A 24 5.54 1.86 -9.38
C VAL A 24 4.05 1.73 -9.70
N LEU A 25 3.71 1.76 -10.99
CA LEU A 25 2.31 1.65 -11.42
C LEU A 25 1.63 0.38 -10.93
N PRO A 26 2.23 -0.81 -11.08
CA PRO A 26 1.62 -2.03 -10.53
C PRO A 26 1.46 -1.98 -9.02
N ILE A 27 2.45 -1.46 -8.29
CA ILE A 27 2.38 -1.37 -6.83
C ILE A 27 1.23 -0.48 -6.39
N ILE A 28 1.08 0.69 -6.99
CA ILE A 28 -0.02 1.61 -6.67
C ILE A 28 -1.36 0.97 -7.00
N THR A 29 -1.47 0.33 -8.16
CA THR A 29 -2.70 -0.35 -8.56
C THR A 29 -3.09 -1.43 -7.56
N HIS A 30 -2.15 -2.27 -7.16
CA HIS A 30 -2.40 -3.32 -6.16
C HIS A 30 -2.76 -2.72 -4.80
N ALA A 31 -2.11 -1.64 -4.41
CA ALA A 31 -2.40 -0.96 -3.14
C ALA A 31 -3.81 -0.37 -3.12
N VAL A 32 -4.24 0.22 -4.23
CA VAL A 32 -5.61 0.75 -4.35
C VAL A 32 -6.62 -0.39 -4.29
N GLU A 33 -6.37 -1.50 -4.98
CA GLU A 33 -7.26 -2.67 -4.94
C GLU A 33 -7.34 -3.26 -3.53
N LEU A 34 -6.22 -3.30 -2.83
CA LEU A 34 -6.20 -3.75 -1.44
C LEU A 34 -7.03 -2.82 -0.55
N TYR A 35 -6.91 -1.51 -0.74
CA TYR A 35 -7.69 -0.55 0.02
C TYR A 35 -9.20 -0.70 -0.25
N LYS A 36 -9.58 -0.92 -1.50
CA LYS A 36 -10.99 -1.17 -1.86
C LYS A 36 -11.53 -2.42 -1.17
N LEU A 37 -10.72 -3.48 -1.11
CA LEU A 37 -11.11 -4.70 -0.41
C LEU A 37 -11.30 -4.43 1.07
N TRP A 38 -10.35 -3.74 1.69
CA TRP A 38 -10.47 -3.31 3.09
C TRP A 38 -11.75 -2.51 3.31
N HIS A 39 -12.02 -1.55 2.45
CA HIS A 39 -13.19 -0.69 2.56
C HIS A 39 -14.48 -1.51 2.56
N SER A 40 -14.55 -2.56 1.75
CA SER A 40 -15.70 -3.45 1.72
C SER A 40 -15.85 -4.25 3.02
N TYR A 41 -14.75 -4.68 3.61
CA TYR A 41 -14.77 -5.45 4.86
C TYR A 41 -15.06 -4.56 6.08
N ARG A 42 -14.57 -3.32 6.06
CA ARG A 42 -14.73 -2.39 7.17
C ARG A 42 -16.20 -2.18 7.54
N ASN A 43 -17.06 -2.10 6.56
CA ASN A 43 -18.48 -1.86 6.78
C ASN A 43 -19.18 -2.99 7.57
N ASP A 44 -18.63 -4.18 7.52
CA ASP A 44 -19.18 -5.36 8.20
C ASP A 44 -18.58 -5.57 9.59
N LEU A 45 -17.63 -4.75 10.01
CA LEU A 45 -17.05 -4.85 11.34
C LEU A 45 -18.06 -4.40 12.40
N PRO A 46 -18.04 -5.03 13.59
CA PRO A 46 -18.82 -4.52 14.73
C PRO A 46 -18.49 -3.05 14.98
N LEU A 47 -19.49 -2.26 15.34
CA LEU A 47 -19.35 -0.81 15.45
C LEU A 47 -18.20 -0.37 16.37
N THR A 48 -18.04 -1.03 17.52
CA THR A 48 -16.97 -0.71 18.46
C THR A 48 -15.58 -0.95 17.86
N VAL A 49 -15.42 -2.06 17.16
CA VAL A 49 -14.16 -2.40 16.49
C VAL A 49 -13.92 -1.46 15.31
N ARG A 50 -14.96 -1.15 14.55
CA ARG A 50 -14.87 -0.24 13.41
C ARG A 50 -14.35 1.12 13.83
N ARG A 51 -14.86 1.65 14.94
CA ARG A 51 -14.51 2.98 15.46
C ARG A 51 -13.19 3.03 16.22
N SER A 52 -12.59 1.91 16.47
CA SER A 52 -11.29 1.84 17.17
C SER A 52 -10.23 1.31 16.21
N LEU A 53 -10.01 0.02 16.19
CA LEU A 53 -8.99 -0.61 15.34
C LEU A 53 -9.29 -0.39 13.86
N GLY A 54 -10.57 -0.44 13.46
CA GLY A 54 -10.97 -0.18 12.07
C GLY A 54 -10.54 1.20 11.58
N ASP A 55 -10.76 2.22 12.38
CA ASP A 55 -10.34 3.59 12.03
C ASP A 55 -8.82 3.70 11.96
N LYS A 56 -8.11 3.04 12.87
CA LYS A 56 -6.65 3.03 12.87
C LYS A 56 -6.10 2.34 11.62
N ILE A 57 -6.68 1.23 11.24
CA ILE A 57 -6.30 0.52 10.02
C ILE A 57 -6.52 1.39 8.80
N ASP A 58 -7.65 2.10 8.75
CA ASP A 58 -7.94 3.00 7.64
C ASP A 58 -6.87 4.08 7.51
N VAL A 59 -6.46 4.69 8.62
CA VAL A 59 -5.39 5.69 8.63
C VAL A 59 -4.09 5.10 8.08
N VAL A 60 -3.72 3.89 8.52
CA VAL A 60 -2.49 3.24 8.04
C VAL A 60 -2.56 2.98 6.54
N PHE A 61 -3.69 2.52 6.04
CA PHE A 61 -3.89 2.32 4.60
C PHE A 61 -3.71 3.61 3.82
N VAL A 62 -4.35 4.67 4.26
CA VAL A 62 -4.25 5.97 3.58
C VAL A 62 -2.81 6.47 3.59
N GLN A 63 -2.09 6.28 4.68
CA GLN A 63 -0.67 6.62 4.75
C GLN A 63 0.17 5.81 3.75
N ILE A 64 -0.09 4.52 3.61
CA ILE A 64 0.60 3.69 2.62
C ILE A 64 0.38 4.25 1.21
N LEU A 65 -0.88 4.55 0.87
CA LEU A 65 -1.22 5.13 -0.43
C LEU A 65 -0.53 6.47 -0.64
N GLU A 66 -0.53 7.31 0.38
CA GLU A 66 0.10 8.63 0.33
C GLU A 66 1.61 8.51 0.10
N TYR A 67 2.30 7.66 0.85
CA TYR A 67 3.74 7.47 0.68
C TYR A 67 4.10 6.88 -0.68
N LEU A 68 3.29 5.96 -1.18
CA LEU A 68 3.50 5.42 -2.53
C LEU A 68 3.36 6.51 -3.58
N PHE A 69 2.37 7.36 -3.43
CA PHE A 69 2.18 8.51 -4.31
C PHE A 69 3.37 9.46 -4.25
N VAL A 70 3.80 9.84 -3.04
CA VAL A 70 4.96 10.72 -2.84
C VAL A 70 6.21 10.12 -3.46
N ALA A 71 6.45 8.84 -3.23
CA ALA A 71 7.61 8.16 -3.79
C ALA A 71 7.64 8.20 -5.32
N SER A 72 6.47 8.26 -5.97
CA SER A 72 6.41 8.32 -7.43
C SER A 72 7.00 9.62 -8.01
N TYR A 73 7.05 10.67 -7.22
CA TYR A 73 7.63 11.97 -7.63
C TYR A 73 9.06 12.19 -7.17
N GLN A 74 9.48 11.48 -6.14
CA GLN A 74 10.78 11.73 -5.53
C GLN A 74 11.92 11.27 -6.44
N ASN A 75 13.07 11.92 -6.30
CA ASN A 75 14.29 11.42 -6.93
C ASN A 75 14.78 10.16 -6.20
N ARG A 76 15.76 9.49 -6.74
CA ARG A 76 16.24 8.20 -6.21
C ARG A 76 16.68 8.26 -4.76
N GLU A 77 17.36 9.32 -4.39
CA GLU A 77 17.90 9.48 -3.03
C GLU A 77 16.78 9.63 -2.01
N GLU A 78 15.72 10.33 -2.38
CA GLU A 78 14.57 10.56 -1.52
C GLU A 78 13.63 9.37 -1.44
N LYS A 79 13.57 8.55 -2.50
CA LYS A 79 12.65 7.42 -2.56
C LYS A 79 12.91 6.37 -1.49
N LEU A 80 14.16 6.05 -1.24
CA LEU A 80 14.50 4.94 -0.34
C LEU A 80 13.95 5.13 1.06
N PRO A 81 14.12 6.29 1.74
CA PRO A 81 13.49 6.49 3.05
C PRO A 81 11.96 6.37 3.02
N THR A 82 11.32 6.88 1.96
CA THR A 82 9.85 6.80 1.81
C THR A 82 9.40 5.36 1.64
N ILE A 83 10.11 4.58 0.85
CA ILE A 83 9.79 3.16 0.64
C ILE A 83 9.97 2.36 1.92
N ILE A 84 10.97 2.69 2.72
CA ILE A 84 11.16 2.06 4.03
C ILE A 84 9.94 2.32 4.92
N LEU A 85 9.39 3.54 4.88
CA LEU A 85 8.16 3.87 5.61
C LEU A 85 6.98 3.04 5.12
N VAL A 86 6.84 2.86 3.80
CA VAL A 86 5.79 2.01 3.24
C VAL A 86 5.90 0.59 3.77
N ILE A 87 7.11 0.05 3.82
CA ILE A 87 7.34 -1.31 4.32
C ILE A 87 6.90 -1.40 5.79
N ARG A 88 7.31 -0.45 6.61
CA ARG A 88 6.94 -0.43 8.04
C ARG A 88 5.43 -0.33 8.23
N LYS A 89 4.77 0.53 7.45
CA LYS A 89 3.31 0.69 7.52
C LYS A 89 2.59 -0.57 7.03
N THR A 90 3.12 -1.22 6.02
CA THR A 90 2.55 -2.48 5.51
C THR A 90 2.66 -3.59 6.56
N ASP A 91 3.79 -3.67 7.25
CA ASP A 91 3.96 -4.64 8.33
C ASP A 91 3.00 -4.34 9.49
N LEU A 92 2.83 -3.08 9.85
CA LEU A 92 1.88 -2.67 10.87
C LEU A 92 0.45 -3.01 10.47
N LEU A 93 0.11 -2.77 9.21
CA LEU A 93 -1.20 -3.14 8.66
C LEU A 93 -1.46 -4.63 8.82
N LYS A 94 -0.50 -5.47 8.45
CA LYS A 94 -0.62 -6.92 8.56
C LYS A 94 -0.84 -7.35 10.01
N PHE A 95 -0.15 -6.72 10.93
CA PHE A 95 -0.32 -6.97 12.35
C PHE A 95 -1.74 -6.62 12.83
N PHE A 96 -2.24 -5.45 12.45
CA PHE A 96 -3.59 -5.05 12.83
C PHE A 96 -4.67 -5.95 12.22
N LEU A 97 -4.48 -6.39 11.00
CA LEU A 97 -5.40 -7.33 10.36
C LEU A 97 -5.44 -8.66 11.11
N GLN A 98 -4.28 -9.12 11.59
CA GLN A 98 -4.21 -10.31 12.42
C GLN A 98 -5.00 -10.13 13.72
N ILE A 99 -4.91 -8.96 14.34
CA ILE A 99 -5.69 -8.67 15.56
C ILE A 99 -7.19 -8.74 15.26
N LEU A 100 -7.63 -8.17 14.15
CA LEU A 100 -9.05 -8.26 13.76
C LEU A 100 -9.51 -9.71 13.62
N TRP A 101 -8.66 -10.54 13.06
CA TRP A 101 -8.95 -11.97 12.92
C TRP A 101 -8.99 -12.65 14.29
N GLU A 102 -8.05 -12.36 15.18
CA GLU A 102 -8.01 -12.93 16.52
C GLU A 102 -9.22 -12.48 17.36
N LEU A 103 -9.71 -11.28 17.14
CA LEU A 103 -10.95 -10.77 17.73
C LEU A 103 -12.20 -11.35 17.09
N ARG A 104 -12.04 -12.20 16.07
CA ARG A 104 -13.13 -12.77 15.28
C ARG A 104 -14.00 -11.72 14.59
N SER A 105 -13.43 -10.55 14.34
CA SER A 105 -14.06 -9.48 13.58
C SER A 105 -13.91 -9.68 12.08
N LEU A 106 -12.88 -10.42 11.67
CA LEU A 106 -12.73 -10.93 10.30
C LEU A 106 -12.77 -12.46 10.37
N ASP A 107 -13.58 -13.07 9.52
CA ASP A 107 -13.58 -14.52 9.40
C ASP A 107 -12.32 -15.01 8.68
N ASN A 108 -12.10 -16.33 8.69
CA ASN A 108 -10.90 -16.92 8.09
C ASN A 108 -10.78 -16.59 6.61
N LYS A 109 -11.87 -16.65 5.87
CA LYS A 109 -11.87 -16.42 4.42
C LYS A 109 -11.44 -15.00 4.10
N ARG A 110 -12.02 -14.02 4.79
CA ARG A 110 -11.69 -12.60 4.57
C ARG A 110 -10.28 -12.29 5.02
N TYR A 111 -9.87 -12.83 6.16
CA TYR A 111 -8.52 -12.62 6.67
C TYR A 111 -7.47 -13.18 5.71
N ILE A 112 -7.66 -14.39 5.20
CA ILE A 112 -6.75 -14.99 4.24
C ILE A 112 -6.66 -14.13 2.98
N ALA A 113 -7.81 -13.72 2.44
CA ALA A 113 -7.85 -12.93 1.22
C ALA A 113 -7.10 -11.60 1.35
N ILE A 114 -7.38 -10.85 2.42
CA ILE A 114 -6.75 -9.54 2.59
C ILE A 114 -5.28 -9.66 2.97
N SER A 115 -4.92 -10.68 3.75
CA SER A 115 -3.54 -10.92 4.16
C SER A 115 -2.64 -11.32 2.99
N GLU A 116 -3.15 -12.12 2.06
CA GLU A 116 -2.43 -12.48 0.86
C GLU A 116 -2.14 -11.26 0.00
N LYS A 117 -3.13 -10.38 -0.16
CA LYS A 117 -2.95 -9.14 -0.93
C LYS A 117 -1.99 -8.17 -0.24
N ALA A 118 -2.07 -8.06 1.07
CA ALA A 118 -1.12 -7.24 1.83
C ALA A 118 0.31 -7.80 1.73
N GLY A 119 0.44 -9.12 1.79
CA GLY A 119 1.73 -9.79 1.60
C GLY A 119 2.31 -9.56 0.21
N GLU A 120 1.48 -9.55 -0.81
CA GLU A 120 1.90 -9.24 -2.18
C GLU A 120 2.46 -7.83 -2.28
N ILE A 121 1.78 -6.85 -1.71
CA ILE A 121 2.28 -5.47 -1.64
C ILE A 121 3.64 -5.44 -0.94
N GLY A 122 3.76 -6.13 0.19
CA GLY A 122 5.01 -6.20 0.93
C GLY A 122 6.16 -6.72 0.08
N ARG A 123 5.92 -7.77 -0.70
CA ARG A 123 6.94 -8.34 -1.61
C ARG A 123 7.30 -7.37 -2.72
N MET A 124 6.32 -6.70 -3.31
CA MET A 124 6.55 -5.74 -4.38
C MET A 124 7.37 -4.54 -3.90
N VAL A 125 7.00 -4.00 -2.74
CA VAL A 125 7.72 -2.85 -2.15
C VAL A 125 9.12 -3.27 -1.69
N GLY A 126 9.26 -4.47 -1.14
CA GLY A 126 10.56 -5.04 -0.79
C GLY A 126 11.47 -5.19 -2.00
N GLY A 127 10.93 -5.62 -3.14
CA GLY A 127 11.66 -5.67 -4.40
C GLY A 127 12.09 -4.29 -4.87
N TRP A 128 11.24 -3.31 -4.74
CA TRP A 128 11.56 -1.93 -5.09
C TRP A 128 12.69 -1.39 -4.20
N LYS A 129 12.59 -1.63 -2.89
CA LYS A 129 13.66 -1.26 -1.96
C LYS A 129 15.00 -1.86 -2.38
N LYS A 130 15.01 -3.14 -2.68
CA LYS A 130 16.22 -3.85 -3.12
C LYS A 130 16.82 -3.22 -4.37
N ASP A 131 15.97 -2.88 -5.34
CA ASP A 131 16.42 -2.22 -6.56
C ASP A 131 17.05 -0.86 -6.28
N LEU A 132 16.44 -0.07 -5.42
CA LEU A 132 16.96 1.23 -5.04
C LEU A 132 18.31 1.10 -4.35
N GLU A 133 18.46 0.13 -3.49
CA GLU A 133 19.72 -0.15 -2.79
C GLU A 133 20.82 -0.61 -3.74
N THR A 134 20.46 -1.42 -4.72
CA THR A 134 21.44 -1.95 -5.70
C THR A 134 21.93 -0.86 -6.65
N LYS A 135 21.01 0.01 -7.10
CA LYS A 135 21.32 1.07 -8.05
C LYS A 135 21.96 2.30 -7.40
N ASN A 136 21.74 2.50 -6.11
CA ASN A 136 22.36 3.54 -5.31
C ASN A 136 23.12 2.87 -4.16
N PRO A 137 24.26 2.20 -4.45
CA PRO A 137 25.03 1.61 -3.37
C PRO A 137 25.47 2.71 -2.42
N PRO A 138 25.45 2.46 -1.09
CA PRO A 138 25.97 3.42 -0.13
C PRO A 138 27.39 3.81 -0.54
N ALA A 139 27.74 5.09 -0.36
CA ALA A 139 29.06 5.59 -0.68
C ALA A 139 30.09 4.68 -0.02
N ARG A 140 30.74 3.86 -0.83
CA ARG A 140 31.78 2.98 -0.31
C ARG A 140 33.03 3.83 -0.07
N THR A 141 33.52 3.75 1.13
CA THR A 141 34.88 4.08 1.36
C THR A 141 35.70 3.13 0.50
N ARG A 142 36.17 3.63 -0.60
CA ARG A 142 37.18 2.92 -1.36
C ARG A 142 38.47 3.02 -0.57
N GLY A 143 38.75 1.95 0.08
CA GLY A 143 40.07 1.83 0.68
C GLY A 143 41.14 1.79 -0.39
#